data_caf1cb92fad7fa0df21ff06342fb256c
#
_entry.id   caf1cb92fad7fa0df21ff06342fb256c
#
_cell.length_a   1.000
_cell.length_b   1.000
_cell.length_c   1.000
_cell.angle_alpha   90.00
_cell.angle_beta   90.00
_cell.angle_gamma   90.00
#
_symmetry.space_group_name_H-M   'P 1'
#
loop_
_entity.id
_entity.type
_entity.pdbx_description
1 polymer ?
#
loop_
_entity_poly.entity_id
_entity_poly.type
_entity_poly.pdbx_seq_one_letter_code
_entity_poly.pdbx_strand_id
1 'polypeptide(L)'
;MGILSWNWSLPRDLRLLFFSLYLWTFGLGIYNYVWSLYLTQLNANPEQVGLVFSIGFFAAAISMIPGGILANKYDNRTLLIIGWAMSIPVPILFYFSRTWSDVIPGLIVLQLSAFNVPAMNAFISALGDQKRMSSAFGAVYSAFPLGLVLSPAVGSLLLTWLSIRDLFWFTLALWTVSTIILFPLKRQPPREVDSKAPLLELPRSSRELTILAFLFGGAVAFSITSPSFLPLFLQDQLHLADAQIQLLGTAQSLGSAIFAILLGRWAATRNPGSTIAKELMLVAGGALGIALAGSPLLVVPMVFLLGGARAPSYVAYSLLSNVREGKSRAGQFGFYLTFEQLGLVVGSFIGGFLYASNHTSVLITTFVLFVLLAALAGFRIRRAATSQVHNK
;
A
#
# COMPACT_ATOMS: atom_id res chain seq x y z
N MET A 1 25.82 -10.89 -6.40
CA MET A 1 26.66 -10.10 -5.47
C MET A 1 26.15 -8.69 -5.44
N GLY A 2 25.81 -8.10 -4.28
CA GLY A 2 25.48 -6.69 -4.11
C GLY A 2 24.12 -6.33 -3.51
N ILE A 3 23.48 -7.16 -2.69
CA ILE A 3 22.23 -6.77 -1.98
C ILE A 3 22.53 -5.91 -0.73
N LEU A 4 23.75 -5.85 -0.25
CA LEU A 4 24.15 -5.19 1.00
C LEU A 4 25.23 -4.09 0.86
N SER A 5 25.63 -3.70 -0.33
CA SER A 5 26.35 -2.45 -0.49
C SER A 5 25.35 -1.30 -0.47
N TRP A 6 24.83 -0.98 0.71
CA TRP A 6 24.10 0.25 0.94
C TRP A 6 25.07 1.40 0.75
N ASN A 7 25.07 1.92 -0.47
CA ASN A 7 25.97 2.98 -0.86
C ASN A 7 25.47 4.28 -0.23
N TRP A 8 26.07 4.70 0.89
CA TRP A 8 25.82 5.98 1.57
C TRP A 8 26.13 7.19 0.69
N SER A 9 26.34 6.98 -0.61
CA SER A 9 26.56 8.01 -1.64
C SER A 9 25.30 8.77 -2.07
N LEU A 10 24.14 8.50 -1.44
CA LEU A 10 22.95 9.29 -1.68
C LEU A 10 23.15 10.76 -1.25
N PRO A 11 22.66 11.74 -2.03
CA PRO A 11 22.59 13.12 -1.61
C PRO A 11 21.96 13.27 -0.22
N ARG A 12 22.44 14.25 0.57
CA ARG A 12 21.96 14.49 1.93
C ARG A 12 20.44 14.55 2.02
N ASP A 13 19.81 15.25 1.09
CA ASP A 13 18.35 15.46 1.11
C ASP A 13 17.58 14.16 0.85
N LEU A 14 18.07 13.25 0.01
CA LEU A 14 17.47 11.93 -0.19
C LEU A 14 17.65 11.02 1.03
N ARG A 15 18.75 11.16 1.78
CA ARG A 15 18.93 10.45 3.06
C ARG A 15 17.93 10.93 4.11
N LEU A 16 17.76 12.26 4.23
CA LEU A 16 16.76 12.82 5.14
C LEU A 16 15.35 12.36 4.79
N LEU A 17 15.00 12.38 3.50
CA LEU A 17 13.71 11.89 3.03
C LEU A 17 13.51 10.39 3.33
N PHE A 18 14.56 9.56 3.14
CA PHE A 18 14.53 8.15 3.50
C PHE A 18 14.23 7.94 4.99
N PHE A 19 14.97 8.61 5.88
CA PHE A 19 14.75 8.47 7.33
C PHE A 19 13.40 9.01 7.78
N SER A 20 12.95 10.12 7.18
CA SER A 20 11.60 10.65 7.43
C SER A 20 10.53 9.64 7.02
N LEU A 21 10.59 9.11 5.80
CA LEU A 21 9.64 8.11 5.30
C LEU A 21 9.68 6.82 6.14
N TYR A 22 10.87 6.38 6.54
CA TYR A 22 11.04 5.21 7.42
C TYR A 22 10.31 5.40 8.76
N LEU A 23 10.52 6.54 9.44
CA LEU A 23 9.88 6.82 10.72
C LEU A 23 8.36 6.99 10.57
N TRP A 24 7.92 7.60 9.47
CA TRP A 24 6.50 7.75 9.21
C TRP A 24 5.81 6.38 9.02
N THR A 25 6.40 5.52 8.19
CA THR A 25 5.86 4.17 7.96
C THR A 25 6.03 3.26 9.16
N PHE A 26 7.08 3.45 9.95
CA PHE A 26 7.25 2.74 11.21
C PHE A 26 6.14 3.11 12.20
N GLY A 27 5.82 4.40 12.35
CA GLY A 27 4.71 4.88 13.17
C GLY A 27 3.36 4.32 12.72
N LEU A 28 3.13 4.26 11.39
CA LEU A 28 1.94 3.63 10.84
C LEU A 28 1.85 2.15 11.22
N GLY A 29 2.92 1.39 11.01
CA GLY A 29 2.92 -0.05 11.21
C GLY A 29 2.83 -0.50 12.66
N ILE A 30 3.10 0.39 13.64
CA ILE A 30 2.93 0.09 15.07
C ILE A 30 1.49 -0.30 15.41
N TYR A 31 0.48 0.25 14.71
CA TYR A 31 -0.94 -0.03 14.98
C TYR A 31 -1.71 -0.61 13.80
N ASN A 32 -1.14 -0.59 12.60
CA ASN A 32 -1.88 -0.87 11.35
C ASN A 32 -2.59 -2.23 11.32
N TYR A 33 -1.98 -3.25 11.92
CA TYR A 33 -2.54 -4.61 11.93
C TYR A 33 -3.58 -4.86 13.04
N VAL A 34 -3.71 -3.93 13.97
CA VAL A 34 -4.76 -3.97 15.01
C VAL A 34 -5.77 -2.83 14.85
N TRP A 35 -5.69 -2.08 13.73
CA TRP A 35 -6.57 -0.95 13.48
C TRP A 35 -8.05 -1.34 13.42
N SER A 36 -8.40 -2.45 12.78
CA SER A 36 -9.78 -2.94 12.75
C SER A 36 -10.27 -3.40 14.11
N LEU A 37 -9.38 -3.98 14.94
CA LEU A 37 -9.70 -4.34 16.33
C LEU A 37 -9.97 -3.08 17.17
N TYR A 38 -9.23 -2.00 16.94
CA TYR A 38 -9.50 -0.74 17.60
C TYR A 38 -10.90 -0.20 17.25
N LEU A 39 -11.33 -0.31 15.99
CA LEU A 39 -12.68 0.08 15.58
C LEU A 39 -13.76 -0.74 16.29
N THR A 40 -13.57 -2.05 16.47
CA THR A 40 -14.53 -2.88 17.22
C THR A 40 -14.53 -2.55 18.72
N GLN A 41 -13.38 -2.17 19.31
CA GLN A 41 -13.33 -1.62 20.68
C GLN A 41 -14.09 -0.29 20.82
N LEU A 42 -14.28 0.46 19.71
CA LEU A 42 -15.14 1.64 19.63
C LEU A 42 -16.60 1.30 19.22
N ASN A 43 -17.01 0.06 19.38
CA ASN A 43 -18.34 -0.48 19.06
C ASN A 43 -18.72 -0.43 17.58
N ALA A 44 -17.74 -0.51 16.67
CA ALA A 44 -18.02 -0.70 15.25
C ALA A 44 -18.48 -2.15 14.99
N ASN A 45 -19.56 -2.32 14.26
CA ASN A 45 -19.91 -3.60 13.67
C ASN A 45 -19.11 -3.85 12.36
N PRO A 46 -19.11 -5.06 11.78
CA PRO A 46 -18.32 -5.36 10.60
C PRO A 46 -18.58 -4.44 9.40
N GLU A 47 -19.84 -4.07 9.14
CA GLU A 47 -20.21 -3.18 8.05
C GLU A 47 -19.64 -1.78 8.27
N GLN A 48 -19.64 -1.29 9.52
CA GLN A 48 -19.05 -0.01 9.90
C GLN A 48 -17.53 -0.03 9.77
N VAL A 49 -16.86 -1.14 10.13
CA VAL A 49 -15.44 -1.33 9.87
C VAL A 49 -15.15 -1.19 8.38
N GLY A 50 -15.89 -1.92 7.53
CA GLY A 50 -15.76 -1.83 6.08
C GLY A 50 -16.00 -0.42 5.55
N LEU A 51 -16.99 0.29 6.08
CA LEU A 51 -17.30 1.67 5.74
C LEU A 51 -16.15 2.64 6.09
N VAL A 52 -15.57 2.52 7.29
CA VAL A 52 -14.43 3.37 7.73
C VAL A 52 -13.24 3.20 6.79
N PHE A 53 -12.86 1.96 6.46
CA PHE A 53 -11.78 1.72 5.49
C PHE A 53 -12.13 2.28 4.10
N SER A 54 -13.38 2.12 3.65
CA SER A 54 -13.85 2.64 2.36
C SER A 54 -13.77 4.17 2.29
N ILE A 55 -14.20 4.87 3.34
CA ILE A 55 -14.08 6.33 3.44
C ILE A 55 -12.61 6.75 3.36
N GLY A 56 -11.73 6.05 4.08
CA GLY A 56 -10.28 6.30 4.02
C GLY A 56 -9.72 6.16 2.61
N PHE A 57 -9.93 5.02 1.95
CA PHE A 57 -9.43 4.80 0.59
C PHE A 57 -10.04 5.76 -0.44
N PHE A 58 -11.31 6.16 -0.25
CA PHE A 58 -11.95 7.17 -1.10
C PHE A 58 -11.30 8.54 -0.94
N ALA A 59 -11.00 8.96 0.29
CA ALA A 59 -10.27 10.21 0.56
C ALA A 59 -8.88 10.19 -0.08
N ALA A 60 -8.16 9.06 -0.01
CA ALA A 60 -6.89 8.89 -0.70
C ALA A 60 -7.04 9.00 -2.23
N ALA A 61 -8.04 8.34 -2.82
CA ALA A 61 -8.32 8.40 -4.25
C ALA A 61 -8.53 9.84 -4.74
N ILE A 62 -9.33 10.62 -4.00
CA ILE A 62 -9.60 12.02 -4.34
C ILE A 62 -8.33 12.89 -4.23
N SER A 63 -7.43 12.61 -3.30
CA SER A 63 -6.24 13.44 -3.05
C SER A 63 -5.15 13.30 -4.11
N MET A 64 -5.11 12.18 -4.85
CA MET A 64 -4.03 11.86 -5.79
C MET A 64 -3.94 12.85 -6.97
N ILE A 65 -5.08 13.22 -7.56
CA ILE A 65 -5.11 14.13 -8.73
C ILE A 65 -4.73 15.56 -8.32
N PRO A 66 -5.35 16.18 -7.28
CA PRO A 66 -4.91 17.49 -6.77
C PRO A 66 -3.42 17.49 -6.38
N GLY A 67 -2.93 16.40 -5.77
CA GLY A 67 -1.52 16.25 -5.41
C GLY A 67 -0.58 16.41 -6.60
N GLY A 68 -0.89 15.82 -7.73
CA GLY A 68 -0.14 15.98 -8.96
C GLY A 68 -0.12 17.41 -9.48
N ILE A 69 -1.26 18.12 -9.42
CA ILE A 69 -1.37 19.53 -9.82
C ILE A 69 -0.54 20.43 -8.89
N LEU A 70 -0.65 20.19 -7.57
CA LEU A 70 0.09 20.96 -6.57
C LEU A 70 1.60 20.77 -6.73
N ALA A 71 2.07 19.55 -6.97
CA ALA A 71 3.49 19.24 -7.17
C ALA A 71 4.11 19.98 -8.37
N ASN A 72 3.29 20.32 -9.37
CA ASN A 72 3.73 21.10 -10.54
C ASN A 72 3.72 22.62 -10.29
N LYS A 73 2.94 23.12 -9.32
CA LYS A 73 2.74 24.55 -9.10
C LYS A 73 3.53 25.11 -7.90
N TYR A 74 3.82 24.28 -6.92
CA TYR A 74 4.40 24.71 -5.67
C TYR A 74 5.73 24.03 -5.37
N ASP A 75 6.50 24.60 -4.46
CA ASP A 75 7.76 24.00 -3.98
C ASP A 75 7.50 22.63 -3.33
N ASN A 76 8.14 21.60 -3.90
CA ASN A 76 7.93 20.21 -3.48
C ASN A 76 8.33 19.97 -2.02
N ARG A 77 9.37 20.65 -1.49
CA ARG A 77 9.71 20.60 -0.06
C ARG A 77 8.55 21.07 0.80
N THR A 78 7.93 22.18 0.45
CA THR A 78 6.81 22.75 1.21
C THR A 78 5.62 21.79 1.21
N LEU A 79 5.30 21.18 0.06
CA LEU A 79 4.23 20.18 -0.05
C LEU A 79 4.52 18.94 0.80
N LEU A 80 5.76 18.47 0.84
CA LEU A 80 6.17 17.36 1.71
C LEU A 80 5.95 17.71 3.19
N ILE A 81 6.44 18.87 3.64
CA ILE A 81 6.30 19.30 5.04
C ILE A 81 4.82 19.43 5.42
N ILE A 82 3.98 20.03 4.57
CA ILE A 82 2.54 20.16 4.82
C ILE A 82 1.88 18.77 4.92
N GLY A 83 2.15 17.86 3.95
CA GLY A 83 1.56 16.54 3.96
C GLY A 83 1.94 15.71 5.19
N TRP A 84 3.22 15.78 5.63
CA TRP A 84 3.66 15.12 6.87
C TRP A 84 3.05 15.78 8.11
N ALA A 85 3.01 17.12 8.16
CA ALA A 85 2.44 17.87 9.28
C ALA A 85 0.94 17.60 9.45
N MET A 86 0.20 17.38 8.36
CA MET A 86 -1.22 16.98 8.43
C MET A 86 -1.42 15.65 9.15
N SER A 87 -0.44 14.75 9.17
CA SER A 87 -0.54 13.48 9.89
C SER A 87 -0.37 13.62 11.40
N ILE A 88 0.29 14.69 11.89
CA ILE A 88 0.61 14.84 13.33
C ILE A 88 -0.64 14.87 14.23
N PRO A 89 -1.73 15.60 13.94
CA PRO A 89 -2.91 15.62 14.81
C PRO A 89 -3.71 14.31 14.77
N VAL A 90 -3.49 13.44 13.77
CA VAL A 90 -4.32 12.25 13.56
C VAL A 90 -4.25 11.26 14.73
N PRO A 91 -3.08 10.87 15.25
CA PRO A 91 -3.01 9.97 16.40
C PRO A 91 -3.70 10.55 17.64
N ILE A 92 -3.71 11.88 17.82
CA ILE A 92 -4.42 12.55 18.91
C ILE A 92 -5.94 12.37 18.72
N LEU A 93 -6.45 12.60 17.51
CA LEU A 93 -7.87 12.38 17.20
C LEU A 93 -8.26 10.92 17.44
N PHE A 94 -7.44 9.96 17.02
CA PHE A 94 -7.70 8.56 17.27
C PHE A 94 -7.68 8.22 18.77
N TYR A 95 -6.72 8.73 19.53
CA TYR A 95 -6.63 8.48 20.96
C TYR A 95 -7.89 8.95 21.73
N PHE A 96 -8.43 10.11 21.38
CA PHE A 96 -9.62 10.67 22.05
C PHE A 96 -10.95 10.18 21.48
N SER A 97 -10.96 9.34 20.45
CA SER A 97 -12.18 8.75 19.88
C SER A 97 -12.89 7.88 20.92
N ARG A 98 -14.21 8.04 21.00
CA ARG A 98 -15.11 7.28 21.90
C ARG A 98 -16.03 6.34 21.13
N THR A 99 -16.32 6.69 19.90
CA THR A 99 -17.13 5.91 18.96
C THR A 99 -16.36 5.69 17.66
N TRP A 100 -16.73 4.68 16.88
CA TRP A 100 -16.10 4.40 15.61
C TRP A 100 -16.20 5.56 14.60
N SER A 101 -17.24 6.39 14.70
CA SER A 101 -17.41 7.57 13.82
C SER A 101 -16.43 8.69 14.15
N ASP A 102 -15.96 8.79 15.39
CA ASP A 102 -15.04 9.85 15.80
C ASP A 102 -13.66 9.73 15.16
N VAL A 103 -13.30 8.54 14.65
CA VAL A 103 -12.04 8.35 13.93
C VAL A 103 -12.07 8.90 12.50
N ILE A 104 -13.27 9.06 11.91
CA ILE A 104 -13.45 9.41 10.49
C ILE A 104 -12.76 10.73 10.13
N PRO A 105 -12.91 11.83 10.88
CA PRO A 105 -12.22 13.09 10.57
C PRO A 105 -10.69 12.93 10.54
N GLY A 106 -10.11 12.25 11.52
CA GLY A 106 -8.67 11.95 11.56
C GLY A 106 -8.23 11.10 10.38
N LEU A 107 -9.00 10.05 10.05
CA LEU A 107 -8.73 9.19 8.91
C LEU A 107 -8.78 9.94 7.59
N ILE A 108 -9.76 10.82 7.38
CA ILE A 108 -9.85 11.66 6.18
C ILE A 108 -8.62 12.57 6.08
N VAL A 109 -8.21 13.24 7.16
CA VAL A 109 -7.01 14.09 7.17
C VAL A 109 -5.76 13.28 6.81
N LEU A 110 -5.60 12.09 7.42
CA LEU A 110 -4.49 11.19 7.12
C LEU A 110 -4.44 10.80 5.64
N GLN A 111 -5.56 10.41 5.09
CA GLN A 111 -5.64 9.90 3.73
C GLN A 111 -5.57 11.03 2.68
N LEU A 112 -6.11 12.21 2.99
CA LEU A 112 -5.91 13.40 2.15
C LEU A 112 -4.44 13.82 2.09
N SER A 113 -3.65 13.57 3.14
CA SER A 113 -2.20 13.86 3.12
C SER A 113 -1.44 13.13 2.01
N ALA A 114 -2.02 12.07 1.41
CA ALA A 114 -1.45 11.35 0.28
C ALA A 114 -1.22 12.23 -0.97
N PHE A 115 -1.77 13.46 -1.01
CA PHE A 115 -1.42 14.45 -2.04
C PHE A 115 0.09 14.74 -2.13
N ASN A 116 0.84 14.45 -1.07
CA ASN A 116 2.29 14.65 -1.03
C ASN A 116 3.09 13.60 -1.84
N VAL A 117 2.49 12.45 -2.18
CA VAL A 117 3.19 11.38 -2.94
C VAL A 117 3.71 11.85 -4.30
N PRO A 118 2.93 12.58 -5.14
CA PRO A 118 3.46 13.18 -6.35
C PRO A 118 4.60 14.18 -6.08
N ALA A 119 4.51 14.98 -5.02
CA ALA A 119 5.56 15.93 -4.65
C ALA A 119 6.85 15.21 -4.22
N MET A 120 6.74 14.09 -3.50
CA MET A 120 7.87 13.23 -3.16
C MET A 120 8.57 12.68 -4.40
N ASN A 121 7.79 12.19 -5.37
CA ASN A 121 8.32 11.69 -6.64
C ASN A 121 9.04 12.79 -7.43
N ALA A 122 8.48 13.99 -7.49
CA ALA A 122 9.09 15.15 -8.11
C ALA A 122 10.39 15.56 -7.40
N PHE A 123 10.39 15.55 -6.05
CA PHE A 123 11.55 15.87 -5.22
C PHE A 123 12.70 14.90 -5.47
N ILE A 124 12.45 13.58 -5.49
CA ILE A 124 13.45 12.55 -5.79
C ILE A 124 13.99 12.72 -7.21
N SER A 125 13.11 12.99 -8.17
CA SER A 125 13.47 13.17 -9.58
C SER A 125 14.36 14.40 -9.81
N ALA A 126 14.23 15.44 -9.01
CA ALA A 126 15.03 16.65 -9.15
C ALA A 126 16.47 16.51 -8.61
N LEU A 127 16.67 15.61 -7.65
CA LEU A 127 17.96 15.38 -7.00
C LEU A 127 18.75 14.19 -7.58
N GLY A 128 18.05 13.31 -8.30
CA GLY A 128 18.68 12.14 -8.92
C GLY A 128 19.42 12.51 -10.21
N ASP A 129 20.66 12.05 -10.36
CA ASP A 129 21.33 12.01 -11.68
C ASP A 129 20.52 11.05 -12.59
N GLN A 130 20.28 11.45 -13.85
CA GLN A 130 19.50 10.64 -14.81
C GLN A 130 19.98 9.19 -14.91
N LYS A 131 21.29 8.97 -14.81
CA LYS A 131 21.90 7.61 -14.84
C LYS A 131 21.66 6.81 -13.57
N ARG A 132 21.31 7.46 -12.45
CA ARG A 132 21.09 6.85 -11.12
C ARG A 132 19.67 7.04 -10.60
N MET A 133 18.77 7.55 -11.41
CA MET A 133 17.38 7.85 -11.01
C MET A 133 16.68 6.64 -10.40
N SER A 134 16.72 5.50 -11.07
CA SER A 134 16.13 4.24 -10.60
C SER A 134 16.68 3.81 -9.23
N SER A 135 17.99 4.02 -9.00
CA SER A 135 18.64 3.73 -7.71
C SER A 135 18.18 4.69 -6.61
N ALA A 136 18.00 5.99 -6.92
CA ALA A 136 17.54 6.99 -5.97
C ALA A 136 16.09 6.69 -5.50
N PHE A 137 15.18 6.39 -6.45
CA PHE A 137 13.82 5.95 -6.13
C PHE A 137 13.83 4.67 -5.30
N GLY A 138 14.55 3.65 -5.73
CA GLY A 138 14.65 2.39 -5.01
C GLY A 138 15.16 2.55 -3.59
N ALA A 139 16.18 3.40 -3.40
CA ALA A 139 16.75 3.67 -2.08
C ALA A 139 15.75 4.40 -1.16
N VAL A 140 15.08 5.46 -1.62
CA VAL A 140 14.11 6.19 -0.79
C VAL A 140 12.88 5.33 -0.50
N TYR A 141 12.32 4.67 -1.52
CA TYR A 141 11.12 3.86 -1.33
C TYR A 141 11.35 2.56 -0.56
N SER A 142 12.60 2.09 -0.41
CA SER A 142 12.90 0.96 0.49
C SER A 142 12.63 1.27 1.96
N ALA A 143 12.55 2.55 2.33
CA ALA A 143 12.14 2.99 3.66
C ALA A 143 10.73 2.48 4.04
N PHE A 144 9.82 2.42 3.06
CA PHE A 144 8.43 1.99 3.29
C PHE A 144 8.33 0.53 3.76
N PRO A 145 8.79 -0.48 3.00
CA PRO A 145 8.75 -1.87 3.47
C PRO A 145 9.62 -2.11 4.71
N LEU A 146 10.78 -1.44 4.84
CA LEU A 146 11.62 -1.57 6.04
C LEU A 146 10.89 -1.10 7.30
N GLY A 147 10.18 0.03 7.22
CA GLY A 147 9.35 0.51 8.33
C GLY A 147 8.26 -0.49 8.69
N LEU A 148 7.51 -0.98 7.70
CA LEU A 148 6.39 -1.91 7.92
C LEU A 148 6.80 -3.32 8.33
N VAL A 149 8.03 -3.77 8.06
CA VAL A 149 8.50 -5.10 8.52
C VAL A 149 8.80 -5.10 10.01
N LEU A 150 9.46 -4.05 10.52
CA LEU A 150 9.92 -4.00 11.90
C LEU A 150 8.85 -3.49 12.87
N SER A 151 8.03 -2.54 12.44
CA SER A 151 7.06 -1.86 13.32
C SER A 151 5.98 -2.76 13.92
N PRO A 152 5.43 -3.79 13.24
CA PRO A 152 4.44 -4.65 13.88
C PRO A 152 5.02 -5.47 15.02
N ALA A 153 6.29 -5.89 14.93
CA ALA A 153 6.97 -6.58 16.03
C ALA A 153 7.11 -5.66 17.24
N VAL A 154 7.48 -4.38 17.03
CA VAL A 154 7.54 -3.39 18.11
C VAL A 154 6.14 -3.10 18.66
N GLY A 155 5.14 -2.91 17.79
CA GLY A 155 3.75 -2.73 18.21
C GLY A 155 3.23 -3.92 19.03
N SER A 156 3.54 -5.15 18.62
CA SER A 156 3.24 -6.37 19.37
C SER A 156 3.85 -6.35 20.77
N LEU A 157 5.13 -5.98 20.87
CA LEU A 157 5.82 -5.88 22.17
C LEU A 157 5.14 -4.82 23.06
N LEU A 158 4.80 -3.67 22.53
CA LEU A 158 4.10 -2.62 23.27
C LEU A 158 2.73 -3.09 23.77
N LEU A 159 1.98 -3.86 22.98
CA LEU A 159 0.67 -4.40 23.33
C LEU A 159 0.71 -5.47 24.45
N THR A 160 1.87 -5.94 24.86
CA THR A 160 1.98 -6.79 26.06
C THR A 160 1.74 -6.03 27.35
N TRP A 161 1.89 -4.70 27.36
CA TRP A 161 1.74 -3.83 28.54
C TRP A 161 0.75 -2.67 28.33
N LEU A 162 0.43 -2.34 27.06
CA LEU A 162 -0.34 -1.18 26.70
C LEU A 162 -1.58 -1.59 25.91
N SER A 163 -2.58 -0.71 25.86
CA SER A 163 -3.75 -0.86 24.98
C SER A 163 -3.45 -0.42 23.54
N ILE A 164 -4.29 -0.83 22.58
CA ILE A 164 -4.18 -0.34 21.18
C ILE A 164 -4.22 1.19 21.13
N ARG A 165 -5.03 1.82 21.98
CA ARG A 165 -5.16 3.28 22.08
C ARG A 165 -3.82 3.95 22.45
N ASP A 166 -3.04 3.35 23.32
CA ASP A 166 -1.77 3.93 23.77
C ASP A 166 -0.69 3.93 22.67
N LEU A 167 -0.82 3.05 21.66
CA LEU A 167 0.09 3.02 20.52
C LEU A 167 0.08 4.33 19.72
N PHE A 168 -1.02 5.08 19.76
CA PHE A 168 -1.13 6.37 19.07
C PHE A 168 -0.16 7.42 19.61
N TRP A 169 0.25 7.37 20.88
CA TRP A 169 1.27 8.28 21.43
C TRP A 169 2.66 8.01 20.80
N PHE A 170 3.00 6.75 20.59
CA PHE A 170 4.25 6.39 19.89
C PHE A 170 4.20 6.82 18.43
N THR A 171 3.05 6.63 17.78
CA THR A 171 2.82 7.09 16.41
C THR A 171 2.97 8.61 16.31
N LEU A 172 2.38 9.37 17.25
CA LEU A 172 2.48 10.82 17.32
C LEU A 172 3.95 11.27 17.42
N ALA A 173 4.72 10.67 18.32
CA ALA A 173 6.13 10.99 18.51
C ALA A 173 6.93 10.71 17.22
N LEU A 174 6.74 9.56 16.61
CA LEU A 174 7.42 9.16 15.37
C LEU A 174 7.05 10.07 14.19
N TRP A 175 5.78 10.41 14.00
CA TRP A 175 5.34 11.28 12.92
C TRP A 175 5.80 12.72 13.12
N THR A 176 5.87 13.19 14.37
CA THR A 176 6.44 14.50 14.70
C THR A 176 7.92 14.54 14.36
N VAL A 177 8.72 13.57 14.80
CA VAL A 177 10.16 13.47 14.47
C VAL A 177 10.36 13.33 12.98
N SER A 178 9.57 12.48 12.31
CA SER A 178 9.59 12.32 10.86
C SER A 178 9.39 13.64 10.13
N THR A 179 8.42 14.45 10.57
CA THR A 179 8.14 15.77 9.98
C THR A 179 9.29 16.75 10.23
N ILE A 180 9.87 16.76 11.44
CA ILE A 180 11.01 17.64 11.79
C ILE A 180 12.21 17.36 10.87
N ILE A 181 12.48 16.11 10.54
CA ILE A 181 13.58 15.70 9.63
C ILE A 181 13.44 16.33 8.23
N LEU A 182 12.25 16.73 7.80
CA LEU A 182 12.04 17.36 6.48
C LEU A 182 12.39 18.86 6.45
N PHE A 183 12.47 19.56 7.60
CA PHE A 183 12.75 21.00 7.61
C PHE A 183 14.12 21.40 7.02
N PRO A 184 15.21 20.61 7.18
CA PRO A 184 16.49 20.91 6.58
C PRO A 184 16.60 20.63 5.08
N LEU A 185 15.57 20.09 4.43
CA LEU A 185 15.58 19.85 2.97
C LEU A 185 15.75 21.15 2.21
N LYS A 186 16.43 21.11 1.08
CA LYS A 186 16.57 22.26 0.18
C LYS A 186 15.25 22.52 -0.56
N ARG A 187 14.92 23.79 -0.77
CA ARG A 187 13.79 24.19 -1.61
C ARG A 187 13.98 23.70 -3.03
N GLN A 188 12.87 23.28 -3.63
CA GLN A 188 12.83 22.88 -5.03
C GLN A 188 11.68 23.62 -5.70
N PRO A 189 11.99 24.72 -6.42
CA PRO A 189 10.97 25.45 -7.14
C PRO A 189 10.27 24.52 -8.16
N PRO A 190 9.02 24.79 -8.47
CA PRO A 190 8.25 24.00 -9.42
C PRO A 190 8.97 23.94 -10.77
N ARG A 191 8.94 22.78 -11.42
CA ARG A 191 9.38 22.68 -12.82
C ARG A 191 8.30 23.25 -13.73
N GLU A 192 8.70 23.99 -14.75
CA GLU A 192 7.80 24.30 -15.86
C GLU A 192 7.38 22.99 -16.53
N VAL A 193 6.18 22.55 -16.21
CA VAL A 193 5.54 21.42 -16.90
C VAL A 193 4.66 21.99 -17.99
N ASP A 194 4.76 21.41 -19.17
CA ASP A 194 3.90 21.75 -20.30
C ASP A 194 2.42 21.68 -19.86
N SER A 195 1.81 22.85 -19.69
CA SER A 195 0.43 23.01 -19.16
C SER A 195 -0.65 22.34 -20.02
N LYS A 196 -0.25 21.83 -21.21
CA LYS A 196 -1.13 21.15 -22.17
C LYS A 196 -1.18 19.63 -21.99
N ALA A 197 -0.39 19.03 -21.10
CA ALA A 197 -0.47 17.60 -20.86
C ALA A 197 -1.78 17.26 -20.13
N PRO A 198 -2.60 16.34 -20.66
CA PRO A 198 -3.86 15.98 -20.01
C PRO A 198 -3.61 15.36 -18.64
N LEU A 199 -4.34 15.85 -17.64
CA LEU A 199 -4.27 15.38 -16.24
C LEU A 199 -4.80 13.95 -16.08
N LEU A 200 -5.65 13.51 -16.99
CA LEU A 200 -6.29 12.20 -17.03
C LEU A 200 -6.19 11.64 -18.44
N GLU A 201 -5.51 10.51 -18.59
CA GLU A 201 -5.53 9.76 -19.84
C GLU A 201 -6.26 8.44 -19.66
N LEU A 202 -7.39 8.32 -20.35
CA LEU A 202 -8.17 7.09 -20.39
C LEU A 202 -7.42 5.99 -21.14
N PRO A 203 -7.57 4.71 -20.73
CA PRO A 203 -7.01 3.58 -21.45
C PRO A 203 -7.58 3.52 -22.87
N ARG A 204 -6.70 3.34 -23.86
CA ARG A 204 -7.07 3.32 -25.30
C ARG A 204 -6.93 1.94 -25.93
N SER A 205 -6.24 1.03 -25.28
CA SER A 205 -6.01 -0.32 -25.78
C SER A 205 -6.68 -1.39 -24.90
N SER A 206 -7.01 -2.53 -25.49
CA SER A 206 -7.53 -3.68 -24.74
C SER A 206 -6.54 -4.19 -23.69
N ARG A 207 -5.22 -3.99 -23.90
CA ARG A 207 -4.17 -4.33 -22.96
C ARG A 207 -4.23 -3.41 -21.72
N GLU A 208 -4.36 -2.09 -21.93
CA GLU A 208 -4.49 -1.12 -20.84
C GLU A 208 -5.75 -1.41 -20.02
N LEU A 209 -6.89 -1.68 -20.68
CA LEU A 209 -8.13 -2.08 -20.00
C LEU A 209 -7.96 -3.38 -19.19
N THR A 210 -7.22 -4.36 -19.72
CA THR A 210 -6.93 -5.61 -18.97
C THR A 210 -6.10 -5.34 -17.74
N ILE A 211 -5.07 -4.48 -17.84
CA ILE A 211 -4.23 -4.10 -16.69
C ILE A 211 -5.06 -3.32 -15.66
N LEU A 212 -5.92 -2.41 -16.10
CA LEU A 212 -6.81 -1.65 -15.22
C LEU A 212 -7.77 -2.57 -14.45
N ALA A 213 -8.43 -3.50 -15.15
CA ALA A 213 -9.32 -4.49 -14.55
C ALA A 213 -8.56 -5.39 -13.56
N PHE A 214 -7.32 -5.74 -13.88
CA PHE A 214 -6.44 -6.52 -13.01
C PHE A 214 -6.06 -5.76 -11.73
N LEU A 215 -5.67 -4.48 -11.85
CA LEU A 215 -5.34 -3.62 -10.71
C LEU A 215 -6.55 -3.41 -9.81
N PHE A 216 -7.71 -3.10 -10.41
CA PHE A 216 -8.96 -2.92 -9.67
C PHE A 216 -9.37 -4.21 -8.96
N GLY A 217 -9.42 -5.33 -9.68
CA GLY A 217 -9.80 -6.63 -9.11
C GLY A 217 -8.83 -7.11 -8.03
N GLY A 218 -7.52 -6.88 -8.21
CA GLY A 218 -6.50 -7.17 -7.21
C GLY A 218 -6.67 -6.34 -5.94
N ALA A 219 -7.00 -5.06 -6.08
CA ALA A 219 -7.31 -4.17 -4.96
C ALA A 219 -8.58 -4.60 -4.22
N VAL A 220 -9.64 -4.97 -4.96
CA VAL A 220 -10.88 -5.55 -4.37
C VAL A 220 -10.55 -6.81 -3.57
N ALA A 221 -9.86 -7.78 -4.20
CA ALA A 221 -9.52 -9.05 -3.55
C ALA A 221 -8.67 -8.85 -2.29
N PHE A 222 -7.70 -7.93 -2.34
CA PHE A 222 -6.86 -7.60 -1.20
C PHE A 222 -7.68 -6.99 -0.06
N SER A 223 -8.49 -5.96 -0.33
CA SER A 223 -9.16 -5.18 0.71
C SER A 223 -10.37 -5.87 1.33
N ILE A 224 -10.95 -6.89 0.69
CA ILE A 224 -11.97 -7.76 1.30
C ILE A 224 -11.42 -8.45 2.56
N THR A 225 -10.13 -8.82 2.56
CA THR A 225 -9.52 -9.52 3.70
C THR A 225 -8.58 -8.64 4.47
N SER A 226 -7.60 -8.02 3.81
CA SER A 226 -6.51 -7.30 4.47
C SER A 226 -6.49 -5.81 4.04
N PRO A 227 -6.28 -4.89 4.95
CA PRO A 227 -6.05 -5.05 6.40
C PRO A 227 -7.35 -5.09 7.23
N SER A 228 -8.52 -5.06 6.59
CA SER A 228 -9.80 -4.77 7.26
C SER A 228 -10.29 -5.92 8.14
N PHE A 229 -10.38 -7.13 7.60
CA PHE A 229 -11.09 -8.23 8.25
C PHE A 229 -10.20 -9.40 8.68
N LEU A 230 -8.97 -9.51 8.20
CA LEU A 230 -8.04 -10.54 8.66
C LEU A 230 -7.78 -10.45 10.17
N PRO A 231 -7.50 -9.28 10.76
CA PRO A 231 -7.30 -9.19 12.21
C PRO A 231 -8.53 -9.61 13.00
N LEU A 232 -9.73 -9.24 12.56
CA LEU A 232 -10.98 -9.64 13.19
C LEU A 232 -11.18 -11.16 13.12
N PHE A 233 -10.96 -11.76 11.95
CA PHE A 233 -11.03 -13.22 11.79
C PHE A 233 -10.08 -13.95 12.72
N LEU A 234 -8.85 -13.46 12.88
CA LEU A 234 -7.86 -14.05 13.77
C LEU A 234 -8.26 -13.95 15.25
N GLN A 235 -8.89 -12.85 15.64
CA GLN A 235 -9.43 -12.67 16.98
C GLN A 235 -10.66 -13.54 17.21
N ASP A 236 -11.65 -13.47 16.31
CA ASP A 236 -12.96 -14.10 16.52
C ASP A 236 -12.93 -15.63 16.36
N GLN A 237 -12.14 -16.16 15.42
CA GLN A 237 -12.11 -17.59 15.09
C GLN A 237 -10.94 -18.35 15.74
N LEU A 238 -9.80 -17.69 15.93
CA LEU A 238 -8.60 -18.33 16.48
C LEU A 238 -8.26 -17.82 17.88
N HIS A 239 -9.04 -16.88 18.40
CA HIS A 239 -8.90 -16.29 19.74
C HIS A 239 -7.50 -15.77 20.03
N LEU A 240 -6.84 -15.20 19.00
CA LEU A 240 -5.53 -14.60 19.15
C LEU A 240 -5.62 -13.27 19.90
N ALA A 241 -4.66 -13.03 20.79
CA ALA A 241 -4.51 -11.74 21.45
C ALA A 241 -4.05 -10.64 20.47
N ASP A 242 -4.38 -9.38 20.77
CA ASP A 242 -4.01 -8.22 19.96
C ASP A 242 -2.51 -8.18 19.63
N ALA A 243 -1.64 -8.50 20.61
CA ALA A 243 -0.21 -8.57 20.41
C ALA A 243 0.22 -9.65 19.39
N GLN A 244 -0.44 -10.82 19.40
CA GLN A 244 -0.16 -11.89 18.46
C GLN A 244 -0.61 -11.52 17.04
N ILE A 245 -1.77 -10.90 16.92
CA ILE A 245 -2.32 -10.40 15.65
C ILE A 245 -1.40 -9.32 15.07
N GLN A 246 -0.96 -8.38 15.89
CA GLN A 246 -0.02 -7.35 15.49
C GLN A 246 1.33 -7.95 15.02
N LEU A 247 1.84 -9.00 15.69
CA LEU A 247 3.06 -9.69 15.28
C LEU A 247 2.94 -10.38 13.91
N LEU A 248 1.76 -10.92 13.59
CA LEU A 248 1.50 -11.51 12.27
C LEU A 248 1.64 -10.48 11.14
N GLY A 249 1.46 -9.20 11.43
CA GLY A 249 1.79 -8.12 10.51
C GLY A 249 3.25 -8.12 10.06
N THR A 250 4.20 -8.54 10.90
CA THR A 250 5.61 -8.73 10.49
C THR A 250 5.72 -9.84 9.44
N ALA A 251 5.04 -10.96 9.64
CA ALA A 251 5.04 -12.06 8.66
C ALA A 251 4.43 -11.61 7.32
N GLN A 252 3.31 -10.90 7.36
CA GLN A 252 2.66 -10.36 6.16
C GLN A 252 3.55 -9.35 5.42
N SER A 253 4.20 -8.44 6.15
CA SER A 253 5.09 -7.43 5.58
C SER A 253 6.36 -8.03 4.98
N LEU A 254 6.93 -9.05 5.63
CA LEU A 254 8.04 -9.84 5.09
C LEU A 254 7.63 -10.55 3.79
N GLY A 255 6.46 -11.17 3.79
CA GLY A 255 5.88 -11.76 2.57
C GLY A 255 5.78 -10.74 1.46
N SER A 256 5.20 -9.57 1.73
CA SER A 256 5.06 -8.49 0.75
C SER A 256 6.42 -8.05 0.17
N ALA A 257 7.42 -7.85 1.01
CA ALA A 257 8.75 -7.44 0.58
C ALA A 257 9.45 -8.52 -0.27
N ILE A 258 9.40 -9.79 0.16
CA ILE A 258 10.04 -10.91 -0.52
C ILE A 258 9.36 -11.17 -1.87
N PHE A 259 8.02 -11.25 -1.90
CA PHE A 259 7.29 -11.49 -3.16
C PHE A 259 7.47 -10.33 -4.16
N ALA A 260 7.49 -9.07 -3.71
CA ALA A 260 7.76 -7.93 -4.60
C ALA A 260 9.14 -8.05 -5.28
N ILE A 261 10.18 -8.45 -4.53
CA ILE A 261 11.54 -8.64 -5.07
C ILE A 261 11.59 -9.86 -6.02
N LEU A 262 11.05 -10.99 -5.60
CA LEU A 262 11.09 -12.23 -6.39
C LEU A 262 10.28 -12.08 -7.67
N LEU A 263 9.07 -11.55 -7.58
CA LEU A 263 8.18 -11.37 -8.71
C LEU A 263 8.78 -10.38 -9.72
N GLY A 264 9.34 -9.26 -9.24
CA GLY A 264 10.02 -8.28 -10.10
C GLY A 264 11.18 -8.91 -10.90
N ARG A 265 12.00 -9.73 -10.24
CA ARG A 265 13.11 -10.45 -10.90
C ARG A 265 12.63 -11.51 -11.89
N TRP A 266 11.63 -12.30 -11.51
CA TRP A 266 11.13 -13.37 -12.35
C TRP A 266 10.31 -12.86 -13.54
N ALA A 267 9.56 -11.77 -13.36
CA ALA A 267 8.83 -11.12 -14.45
C ALA A 267 9.76 -10.49 -15.49
N ALA A 268 10.96 -10.05 -15.09
CA ALA A 268 11.96 -9.51 -16.01
C ALA A 268 12.63 -10.58 -16.89
N THR A 269 12.72 -11.84 -16.41
CA THR A 269 13.45 -12.93 -17.09
C THR A 269 12.54 -14.02 -17.67
N ARG A 270 11.26 -14.02 -17.30
CA ARG A 270 10.25 -15.02 -17.68
C ARG A 270 9.01 -14.34 -18.23
N ASN A 271 8.03 -15.14 -18.68
CA ASN A 271 6.73 -14.60 -19.09
C ASN A 271 6.02 -13.95 -17.89
N PRO A 272 5.75 -12.61 -17.91
CA PRO A 272 5.16 -11.91 -16.78
C PRO A 272 3.80 -12.47 -16.36
N GLY A 273 2.93 -12.81 -17.33
CA GLY A 273 1.60 -13.33 -17.04
C GLY A 273 1.62 -14.68 -16.30
N SER A 274 2.50 -15.58 -16.73
CA SER A 274 2.68 -16.89 -16.06
C SER A 274 3.27 -16.74 -14.65
N THR A 275 4.17 -15.77 -14.46
CA THR A 275 4.81 -15.51 -13.17
C THR A 275 3.82 -14.91 -12.17
N ILE A 276 3.03 -13.92 -12.61
CA ILE A 276 1.93 -13.33 -11.84
C ILE A 276 0.89 -14.40 -11.46
N ALA A 277 0.49 -15.25 -12.43
CA ALA A 277 -0.50 -16.28 -12.16
C ALA A 277 -0.05 -17.28 -11.07
N LYS A 278 1.21 -17.72 -11.10
CA LYS A 278 1.76 -18.62 -10.09
C LYS A 278 1.80 -17.99 -8.70
N GLU A 279 2.20 -16.74 -8.63
CA GLU A 279 2.24 -16.02 -7.36
C GLU A 279 0.85 -15.79 -6.79
N LEU A 280 -0.14 -15.38 -7.61
CA LEU A 280 -1.53 -15.24 -7.17
C LEU A 280 -2.14 -16.56 -6.68
N MET A 281 -1.74 -17.70 -7.25
CA MET A 281 -2.14 -19.02 -6.73
C MET A 281 -1.55 -19.30 -5.34
N LEU A 282 -0.31 -18.87 -5.06
CA LEU A 282 0.28 -18.98 -3.72
C LEU A 282 -0.47 -18.09 -2.72
N VAL A 283 -0.79 -16.86 -3.12
CA VAL A 283 -1.59 -15.92 -2.31
C VAL A 283 -2.99 -16.46 -2.04
N ALA A 284 -3.64 -17.01 -3.07
CA ALA A 284 -4.93 -17.69 -2.92
C ALA A 284 -4.84 -18.86 -1.94
N GLY A 285 -3.80 -19.67 -2.06
CA GLY A 285 -3.51 -20.76 -1.12
C GLY A 285 -3.33 -20.26 0.31
N GLY A 286 -2.71 -19.09 0.50
CA GLY A 286 -2.60 -18.41 1.78
C GLY A 286 -3.99 -18.07 2.38
N ALA A 287 -4.86 -17.45 1.58
CA ALA A 287 -6.22 -17.11 2.03
C ALA A 287 -7.04 -18.35 2.40
N LEU A 288 -7.03 -19.39 1.54
CA LEU A 288 -7.71 -20.65 1.83
C LEU A 288 -7.09 -21.36 3.05
N GLY A 289 -5.76 -21.36 3.16
CA GLY A 289 -5.06 -21.96 4.29
C GLY A 289 -5.43 -21.32 5.62
N ILE A 290 -5.62 -19.98 5.68
CA ILE A 290 -6.12 -19.29 6.87
C ILE A 290 -7.55 -19.69 7.17
N ALA A 291 -8.42 -19.78 6.15
CA ALA A 291 -9.81 -20.18 6.31
C ALA A 291 -9.97 -21.61 6.89
N LEU A 292 -9.03 -22.49 6.62
CA LEU A 292 -9.02 -23.88 7.07
C LEU A 292 -8.11 -24.13 8.27
N ALA A 293 -7.39 -23.10 8.76
CA ALA A 293 -6.43 -23.25 9.85
C ALA A 293 -7.13 -23.55 11.17
N GLY A 294 -6.87 -24.73 11.70
CA GLY A 294 -7.32 -25.14 13.03
C GLY A 294 -6.33 -24.78 14.16
N SER A 295 -5.18 -24.16 13.85
CA SER A 295 -4.20 -23.78 14.87
C SER A 295 -3.47 -22.48 14.50
N PRO A 296 -3.09 -21.66 15.50
CA PRO A 296 -2.35 -20.41 15.29
C PRO A 296 -1.01 -20.59 14.57
N LEU A 297 -0.32 -21.72 14.79
CA LEU A 297 0.99 -21.98 14.18
C LEU A 297 0.92 -22.09 12.66
N LEU A 298 -0.16 -22.67 12.12
CA LEU A 298 -0.38 -22.81 10.68
C LEU A 298 -0.71 -21.46 10.01
N VAL A 299 -1.21 -20.50 10.77
CA VAL A 299 -1.56 -19.17 10.24
C VAL A 299 -0.33 -18.37 9.83
N VAL A 300 0.79 -18.49 10.54
CA VAL A 300 2.02 -17.70 10.26
C VAL A 300 2.48 -17.82 8.80
N PRO A 301 2.73 -19.04 8.25
CA PRO A 301 3.12 -19.18 6.84
C PRO A 301 2.02 -18.75 5.87
N MET A 302 0.74 -18.90 6.23
CA MET A 302 -0.37 -18.49 5.36
C MET A 302 -0.50 -16.97 5.27
N VAL A 303 -0.33 -16.26 6.39
CA VAL A 303 -0.29 -14.78 6.42
C VAL A 303 0.93 -14.24 5.66
N PHE A 304 2.06 -14.92 5.75
CA PHE A 304 3.23 -14.61 4.94
C PHE A 304 2.93 -14.73 3.43
N LEU A 305 2.26 -15.81 2.98
CA LEU A 305 1.83 -15.96 1.59
C LEU A 305 0.85 -14.87 1.18
N LEU A 306 -0.11 -14.53 2.03
CA LEU A 306 -1.09 -13.46 1.77
C LEU A 306 -0.40 -12.09 1.62
N GLY A 307 0.76 -11.90 2.23
CA GLY A 307 1.60 -10.70 2.05
C GLY A 307 1.95 -10.39 0.60
N GLY A 308 2.05 -11.41 -0.27
CA GLY A 308 2.30 -11.25 -1.70
C GLY A 308 1.18 -10.56 -2.49
N ALA A 309 -0.02 -10.42 -1.93
CA ALA A 309 -1.23 -9.99 -2.63
C ALA A 309 -1.07 -8.70 -3.47
N ARG A 310 -0.20 -7.78 -3.09
CA ARG A 310 0.04 -6.52 -3.82
C ARG A 310 1.24 -6.55 -4.77
N ALA A 311 2.09 -7.55 -4.71
CA ALA A 311 3.27 -7.62 -5.56
C ALA A 311 2.95 -7.65 -7.07
N PRO A 312 1.87 -8.31 -7.55
CA PRO A 312 1.47 -8.27 -8.94
C PRO A 312 1.12 -6.88 -9.48
N SER A 313 0.61 -5.97 -8.64
CA SER A 313 0.31 -4.60 -9.04
C SER A 313 1.58 -3.86 -9.48
N TYR A 314 2.71 -4.06 -8.81
CA TYR A 314 3.98 -3.43 -9.18
C TYR A 314 4.47 -3.88 -10.56
N VAL A 315 4.30 -5.17 -10.89
CA VAL A 315 4.62 -5.69 -12.23
C VAL A 315 3.64 -5.14 -13.27
N ALA A 316 2.36 -5.08 -12.95
CA ALA A 316 1.35 -4.48 -13.83
C ALA A 316 1.66 -3.01 -14.15
N TYR A 317 2.08 -2.21 -13.17
CA TYR A 317 2.56 -0.83 -13.39
C TYR A 317 3.80 -0.77 -14.28
N SER A 318 4.75 -1.70 -14.12
CA SER A 318 5.92 -1.75 -14.99
C SER A 318 5.57 -2.08 -16.44
N LEU A 319 4.56 -2.91 -16.68
CA LEU A 319 4.07 -3.22 -18.01
C LEU A 319 3.40 -2.02 -18.69
N LEU A 320 2.75 -1.14 -17.91
CA LEU A 320 2.18 0.12 -18.40
C LEU A 320 3.25 1.10 -18.84
N SER A 321 4.36 1.20 -18.09
CA SER A 321 5.44 2.12 -18.42
C SER A 321 6.09 1.85 -19.77
N ASN A 322 5.98 0.62 -20.28
CA ASN A 322 6.52 0.18 -21.57
C ASN A 322 5.54 0.37 -22.75
N VAL A 323 4.28 0.76 -22.50
CA VAL A 323 3.26 0.87 -23.56
C VAL A 323 3.30 2.22 -24.27
N ARG A 324 3.78 3.26 -23.60
CA ARG A 324 3.85 4.62 -24.17
C ARG A 324 5.16 5.32 -23.81
N GLU A 325 5.84 5.84 -24.84
CA GLU A 325 6.92 6.80 -24.73
C GLU A 325 6.33 8.21 -24.80
N GLY A 326 6.58 9.09 -23.81
CA GLY A 326 6.21 10.49 -23.88
C GLY A 326 5.82 11.16 -22.56
N LYS A 327 5.48 12.45 -22.67
CA LYS A 327 5.24 13.41 -21.57
C LYS A 327 4.00 13.11 -20.69
N SER A 328 3.14 12.18 -21.07
CA SER A 328 1.85 11.90 -20.41
C SER A 328 1.89 10.78 -19.36
N ARG A 329 3.08 10.23 -19.05
CA ARG A 329 3.22 9.12 -18.08
C ARG A 329 2.63 9.43 -16.69
N ALA A 330 2.80 10.66 -16.21
CA ALA A 330 2.35 11.04 -14.86
C ALA A 330 0.81 11.02 -14.73
N GLY A 331 0.09 11.54 -15.73
CA GLY A 331 -1.37 11.54 -15.74
C GLY A 331 -1.96 10.14 -15.85
N GLN A 332 -1.31 9.28 -16.64
CA GLN A 332 -1.71 7.88 -16.78
C GLN A 332 -1.54 7.10 -15.48
N PHE A 333 -0.39 7.22 -14.83
CA PHE A 333 -0.15 6.60 -13.52
C PHE A 333 -1.15 7.08 -12.47
N GLY A 334 -1.45 8.38 -12.43
CA GLY A 334 -2.45 8.95 -11.52
C GLY A 334 -3.82 8.31 -11.70
N PHE A 335 -4.27 8.11 -12.96
CA PHE A 335 -5.53 7.43 -13.26
C PHE A 335 -5.56 5.98 -12.76
N TYR A 336 -4.52 5.20 -13.05
CA TYR A 336 -4.46 3.80 -12.62
C TYR A 336 -4.39 3.67 -11.09
N LEU A 337 -3.62 4.54 -10.42
CA LEU A 337 -3.56 4.58 -8.96
C LEU A 337 -4.93 4.93 -8.35
N THR A 338 -5.63 5.94 -8.91
CA THR A 338 -6.99 6.29 -8.47
C THR A 338 -7.95 5.11 -8.63
N PHE A 339 -7.86 4.40 -9.75
CA PHE A 339 -8.73 3.26 -10.01
C PHE A 339 -8.42 2.07 -9.09
N GLU A 340 -7.15 1.84 -8.76
CA GLU A 340 -6.75 0.86 -7.75
C GLU A 340 -7.31 1.25 -6.36
N GLN A 341 -7.25 2.52 -5.97
CA GLN A 341 -7.86 2.99 -4.71
C GLN A 341 -9.37 2.77 -4.68
N LEU A 342 -10.07 3.00 -5.80
CA LEU A 342 -11.50 2.67 -5.91
C LEU A 342 -11.78 1.17 -5.74
N GLY A 343 -10.88 0.31 -6.20
CA GLY A 343 -10.94 -1.12 -5.91
C GLY A 343 -10.84 -1.42 -4.42
N LEU A 344 -9.94 -0.74 -3.69
CA LEU A 344 -9.84 -0.86 -2.22
C LEU A 344 -11.13 -0.39 -1.52
N VAL A 345 -11.75 0.69 -1.99
CA VAL A 345 -13.06 1.16 -1.49
C VAL A 345 -14.12 0.08 -1.61
N VAL A 346 -14.28 -0.45 -2.83
CA VAL A 346 -15.31 -1.47 -3.12
C VAL A 346 -15.07 -2.74 -2.31
N GLY A 347 -13.83 -3.22 -2.26
CA GLY A 347 -13.49 -4.44 -1.55
C GLY A 347 -13.69 -4.33 -0.05
N SER A 348 -13.28 -3.22 0.59
CA SER A 348 -13.52 -3.01 2.02
C SER A 348 -15.00 -2.90 2.36
N PHE A 349 -15.77 -2.19 1.52
CA PHE A 349 -17.22 -2.07 1.71
C PHE A 349 -17.93 -3.43 1.62
N ILE A 350 -17.68 -4.18 0.56
CA ILE A 350 -18.24 -5.52 0.36
C ILE A 350 -17.76 -6.47 1.46
N GLY A 351 -16.49 -6.36 1.86
CA GLY A 351 -15.90 -7.16 2.93
C GLY A 351 -16.67 -7.05 4.25
N GLY A 352 -17.19 -5.85 4.58
CA GLY A 352 -18.01 -5.65 5.77
C GLY A 352 -19.28 -6.52 5.79
N PHE A 353 -20.02 -6.51 4.69
CA PHE A 353 -21.24 -7.34 4.56
C PHE A 353 -20.91 -8.84 4.51
N LEU A 354 -19.85 -9.22 3.81
CA LEU A 354 -19.41 -10.62 3.77
C LEU A 354 -19.04 -11.12 5.15
N TYR A 355 -18.26 -10.34 5.90
CA TYR A 355 -17.82 -10.72 7.24
C TYR A 355 -19.01 -10.82 8.22
N ALA A 356 -19.96 -9.87 8.15
CA ALA A 356 -21.17 -9.89 8.95
C ALA A 356 -22.05 -11.12 8.68
N SER A 357 -22.09 -11.60 7.45
CA SER A 357 -22.87 -12.79 7.09
C SER A 357 -22.19 -14.09 7.55
N ASN A 358 -20.87 -14.19 7.36
CA ASN A 358 -20.05 -15.32 7.81
C ASN A 358 -18.58 -14.89 7.79
N HIS A 359 -17.89 -15.04 8.91
CA HIS A 359 -16.51 -14.61 9.08
C HIS A 359 -15.53 -15.23 8.06
N THR A 360 -15.77 -16.48 7.64
CA THR A 360 -14.93 -17.19 6.68
C THR A 360 -15.18 -16.72 5.24
N SER A 361 -16.30 -16.07 4.95
CA SER A 361 -16.68 -15.68 3.58
C SER A 361 -15.69 -14.69 2.96
N VAL A 362 -15.07 -13.82 3.74
CA VAL A 362 -14.05 -12.88 3.24
C VAL A 362 -12.82 -13.61 2.70
N LEU A 363 -12.38 -14.67 3.38
CA LEU A 363 -11.22 -15.47 2.95
C LEU A 363 -11.55 -16.32 1.73
N ILE A 364 -12.72 -16.93 1.69
CA ILE A 364 -13.18 -17.72 0.53
C ILE A 364 -13.36 -16.83 -0.69
N THR A 365 -13.97 -15.65 -0.54
CA THR A 365 -14.14 -14.70 -1.63
C THR A 365 -12.78 -14.20 -2.14
N THR A 366 -11.85 -13.88 -1.24
CA THR A 366 -10.47 -13.51 -1.60
C THR A 366 -9.76 -14.62 -2.35
N PHE A 367 -9.88 -15.89 -1.91
CA PHE A 367 -9.36 -17.06 -2.62
C PHE A 367 -9.90 -17.11 -4.03
N VAL A 368 -11.23 -17.08 -4.20
CA VAL A 368 -11.87 -17.17 -5.52
C VAL A 368 -11.41 -16.03 -6.44
N LEU A 369 -11.37 -14.80 -5.94
CA LEU A 369 -10.95 -13.64 -6.74
C LEU A 369 -9.49 -13.76 -7.17
N PHE A 370 -8.57 -14.20 -6.31
CA PHE A 370 -7.17 -14.39 -6.70
C PHE A 370 -6.99 -15.53 -7.70
N VAL A 371 -7.77 -16.60 -7.61
CA VAL A 371 -7.79 -17.68 -8.62
C VAL A 371 -8.28 -17.14 -9.97
N LEU A 372 -9.34 -16.35 -10.00
CA LEU A 372 -9.85 -15.72 -11.23
C LEU A 372 -8.82 -14.75 -11.83
N LEU A 373 -8.16 -13.95 -11.01
CA LEU A 373 -7.10 -13.04 -11.45
C LEU A 373 -5.87 -13.81 -11.95
N ALA A 374 -5.52 -14.93 -11.34
CA ALA A 374 -4.45 -15.82 -11.81
C ALA A 374 -4.77 -16.38 -13.21
N ALA A 375 -6.01 -16.82 -13.43
CA ALA A 375 -6.48 -17.26 -14.74
C ALA A 375 -6.43 -16.13 -15.77
N LEU A 376 -6.90 -14.92 -15.41
CA LEU A 376 -6.84 -13.73 -16.28
C LEU A 376 -5.39 -13.39 -16.67
N ALA A 377 -4.47 -13.37 -15.70
CA ALA A 377 -3.06 -13.09 -15.93
C ALA A 377 -2.41 -14.14 -16.83
N GLY A 378 -2.66 -15.42 -16.56
CA GLY A 378 -2.13 -16.53 -17.35
C GLY A 378 -2.63 -16.55 -18.79
N PHE A 379 -3.86 -16.14 -19.05
CA PHE A 379 -4.49 -16.20 -20.37
C PHE A 379 -4.23 -14.95 -21.22
N ARG A 380 -4.47 -13.75 -20.67
CA ARG A 380 -4.44 -12.52 -21.46
C ARG A 380 -3.08 -11.81 -21.44
N ILE A 381 -2.39 -11.78 -20.32
CA ILE A 381 -1.06 -11.15 -20.22
C ILE A 381 -0.03 -12.00 -20.98
N ARG A 382 -0.19 -13.31 -20.98
CA ARG A 382 0.68 -14.23 -21.75
C ARG A 382 0.57 -13.98 -23.27
N ARG A 383 -0.64 -13.83 -23.82
CA ARG A 383 -0.85 -13.59 -25.27
C ARG A 383 -0.27 -12.26 -25.75
N ALA A 384 -0.29 -11.22 -24.90
CA ALA A 384 0.26 -9.91 -25.24
C ALA A 384 1.81 -9.91 -25.34
N ALA A 385 2.49 -10.80 -24.63
CA ALA A 385 3.95 -10.93 -24.70
C ALA A 385 4.40 -11.70 -25.95
N THR A 386 3.63 -12.69 -26.42
CA THR A 386 3.95 -13.47 -27.63
C THR A 386 3.73 -12.68 -28.94
N SER A 387 2.76 -11.77 -28.97
CA SER A 387 2.51 -10.96 -30.18
C SER A 387 3.59 -9.91 -30.47
N GLN A 388 4.38 -9.49 -29.47
CA GLN A 388 5.52 -8.57 -29.67
C GLN A 388 6.79 -9.27 -30.19
N VAL A 389 6.92 -10.58 -30.00
CA VAL A 389 8.06 -11.35 -30.52
C VAL A 389 7.89 -11.68 -32.01
N HIS A 390 6.64 -11.72 -32.51
CA HIS A 390 6.34 -12.00 -33.93
C HIS A 390 6.30 -10.74 -34.83
N ASN A 391 6.31 -9.53 -34.23
CA ASN A 391 6.32 -8.24 -34.97
C ASN A 391 7.69 -7.54 -34.94
N LYS A 392 8.75 -8.21 -34.52
CA LYS A 392 10.16 -7.82 -34.70
C LYS A 392 10.87 -8.83 -35.60
#